data_60414a60ff5d0cc131587908360690a7
#
_entry.id   60414a60ff5d0cc131587908360690a7
#
_cell.length_a   1.000
_cell.length_b   1.000
_cell.length_c   1.000
_cell.angle_alpha   90.00
_cell.angle_beta   90.00
_cell.angle_gamma   90.00
#
_symmetry.space_group_name_H-M   'P 1'
#
loop_
_entity.id
_entity.type
_entity.pdbx_description
1 polymer ?
#
loop_
_entity_poly.entity_id
_entity_poly.type
_entity_poly.pdbx_seq_one_letter_code
_entity_poly.pdbx_strand_id
1 'polypeptide(L)'
;MKQKKVQSLSRKLFVNFILSCLLPIVVVSFLVSYLFGTYQYQEIRSRAENNTKLISAYMTKYLNDIDNLTKAPYYHSFFQSRTPFEDLTPYDQNKVGEEIGKLLQLTTYSREDFGDMLVMSDGNVLYFNTSDWYQYLPTIHPLTGRSWYQSALDKNGRVAIIPEKDMTGADEEEELDTGSFYISRKLNNMFLQDQENVIMLNLKTDDFENLFSSLTSKAPLIIAFTDLFQ
;
A
#
# COMPACT_ATOMS: atom_id res chain seq x y z
N MET A 1 14.10 -54.87 66.56
CA MET A 1 14.39 -53.41 66.50
C MET A 1 15.42 -52.95 65.48
N LYS A 2 16.18 -53.81 64.81
CA LYS A 2 17.23 -53.39 63.76
C LYS A 2 16.69 -53.01 62.40
N GLN A 3 15.57 -53.52 61.90
CA GLN A 3 15.05 -53.24 60.58
C GLN A 3 14.57 -51.80 60.33
N LYS A 4 13.96 -51.15 61.34
CA LYS A 4 13.52 -49.73 61.16
C LYS A 4 14.68 -48.74 61.03
N LYS A 5 15.88 -49.02 61.55
CA LYS A 5 17.05 -48.16 61.44
C LYS A 5 17.73 -48.24 60.08
N VAL A 6 17.74 -49.42 59.46
CA VAL A 6 18.30 -49.65 58.11
C VAL A 6 17.43 -48.99 57.01
N GLN A 7 16.11 -49.09 57.15
CA GLN A 7 15.18 -48.38 56.19
C GLN A 7 15.31 -46.88 56.34
N SER A 8 15.54 -46.33 57.51
CA SER A 8 15.77 -44.90 57.70
C SER A 8 17.08 -44.40 57.03
N LEU A 9 18.14 -45.19 57.06
CA LEU A 9 19.46 -44.86 56.47
C LEU A 9 19.40 -44.91 54.94
N SER A 10 18.80 -45.95 54.37
CA SER A 10 18.60 -46.09 52.94
C SER A 10 17.76 -44.95 52.39
N ARG A 11 16.71 -44.55 53.06
CA ARG A 11 15.86 -43.43 52.69
C ARG A 11 16.62 -42.10 52.73
N LYS A 12 17.45 -41.86 53.71
CA LYS A 12 18.29 -40.66 53.82
C LYS A 12 19.35 -40.59 52.70
N LEU A 13 20.01 -41.71 52.40
CA LEU A 13 20.96 -41.80 51.29
C LEU A 13 20.30 -41.55 49.95
N PHE A 14 19.13 -42.13 49.72
CA PHE A 14 18.36 -41.92 48.48
C PHE A 14 17.92 -40.46 48.31
N VAL A 15 17.43 -39.84 49.39
CA VAL A 15 17.04 -38.40 49.35
C VAL A 15 18.26 -37.51 49.08
N ASN A 16 19.40 -37.77 49.75
CA ASN A 16 20.64 -37.02 49.51
C ASN A 16 21.15 -37.21 48.07
N PHE A 17 21.05 -38.39 47.50
CA PHE A 17 21.45 -38.68 46.14
C PHE A 17 20.54 -37.92 45.15
N ILE A 18 19.22 -37.97 45.34
CA ILE A 18 18.29 -37.19 44.53
C ILE A 18 18.58 -35.71 44.65
N LEU A 19 18.80 -35.19 45.85
CA LEU A 19 19.02 -33.76 46.04
C LEU A 19 20.33 -33.30 45.40
N SER A 20 21.41 -34.11 45.51
CA SER A 20 22.71 -33.74 44.94
C SER A 20 22.80 -33.88 43.42
N CYS A 21 22.05 -34.79 42.79
CA CYS A 21 22.09 -35.03 41.37
C CYS A 21 20.95 -34.33 40.63
N LEU A 22 19.73 -34.37 41.12
CA LEU A 22 18.56 -33.85 40.41
C LEU A 22 18.42 -32.34 40.57
N LEU A 23 18.75 -31.78 41.72
CA LEU A 23 18.61 -30.37 41.99
C LEU A 23 19.50 -29.50 41.04
N PRO A 24 20.80 -29.82 40.83
CA PRO A 24 21.60 -29.08 39.84
C PRO A 24 21.04 -29.16 38.43
N ILE A 25 20.54 -30.32 38.00
CA ILE A 25 19.97 -30.51 36.65
C ILE A 25 18.74 -29.61 36.49
N VAL A 26 17.86 -29.57 37.49
CA VAL A 26 16.66 -28.70 37.45
C VAL A 26 17.04 -27.23 37.40
N VAL A 27 18.03 -26.80 38.19
CA VAL A 27 18.51 -25.42 38.23
C VAL A 27 19.12 -25.03 36.86
N VAL A 28 19.98 -25.90 36.31
CA VAL A 28 20.61 -25.64 35.00
C VAL A 28 19.55 -25.58 33.89
N SER A 29 18.58 -26.53 33.89
CA SER A 29 17.49 -26.54 32.90
C SER A 29 16.65 -25.27 32.97
N PHE A 30 16.34 -24.79 34.18
CA PHE A 30 15.60 -23.56 34.37
C PHE A 30 16.39 -22.33 33.86
N LEU A 31 17.69 -22.28 34.17
CA LEU A 31 18.57 -21.21 33.74
C LEU A 31 18.72 -21.15 32.19
N VAL A 32 18.92 -22.33 31.57
CA VAL A 32 19.01 -22.46 30.13
C VAL A 32 17.68 -22.04 29.48
N SER A 33 16.53 -22.50 30.01
CA SER A 33 15.21 -22.14 29.47
C SER A 33 14.94 -20.63 29.60
N TYR A 34 15.34 -20.02 30.70
CA TYR A 34 15.21 -18.57 30.91
C TYR A 34 16.08 -17.76 29.94
N LEU A 35 17.36 -18.11 29.79
CA LEU A 35 18.28 -17.45 28.89
C LEU A 35 17.85 -17.61 27.42
N PHE A 36 17.43 -18.82 27.05
CA PHE A 36 16.96 -19.10 25.70
C PHE A 36 15.67 -18.33 25.39
N GLY A 37 14.71 -18.29 26.32
CA GLY A 37 13.51 -17.50 26.16
C GLY A 37 13.77 -16.01 26.00
N THR A 38 14.69 -15.45 26.78
CA THR A 38 15.08 -14.03 26.67
C THR A 38 15.76 -13.73 25.33
N TYR A 39 16.66 -14.62 24.89
CA TYR A 39 17.35 -14.49 23.60
C TYR A 39 16.36 -14.57 22.43
N GLN A 40 15.45 -15.55 22.43
CA GLN A 40 14.42 -15.71 21.41
C GLN A 40 13.52 -14.48 21.33
N TYR A 41 13.09 -13.95 22.48
CA TYR A 41 12.26 -12.76 22.53
C TYR A 41 12.96 -11.54 21.91
N GLN A 42 14.23 -11.33 22.23
CA GLN A 42 15.02 -10.23 21.66
C GLN A 42 15.20 -10.40 20.14
N GLU A 43 15.44 -11.63 19.69
CA GLU A 43 15.59 -11.90 18.25
C GLU A 43 14.29 -11.67 17.49
N ILE A 44 13.16 -12.15 18.00
CA ILE A 44 11.83 -11.93 17.40
C ILE A 44 11.52 -10.43 17.33
N ARG A 45 11.77 -9.71 18.42
CA ARG A 45 11.55 -8.26 18.47
C ARG A 45 12.44 -7.52 17.45
N SER A 46 13.72 -7.84 17.38
CA SER A 46 14.64 -7.22 16.42
C SER A 46 14.23 -7.50 14.97
N ARG A 47 13.80 -8.73 14.68
CA ARG A 47 13.28 -9.10 13.35
C ARG A 47 12.00 -8.32 13.02
N ALA A 48 11.08 -8.19 13.97
CA ALA A 48 9.86 -7.42 13.79
C ALA A 48 10.15 -5.93 13.52
N GLU A 49 11.04 -5.32 14.31
CA GLU A 49 11.47 -3.93 14.12
C GLU A 49 12.13 -3.72 12.73
N ASN A 50 12.99 -4.65 12.31
CA ASN A 50 13.64 -4.58 11.00
C ASN A 50 12.63 -4.75 9.85
N ASN A 51 11.69 -5.69 9.96
CA ASN A 51 10.64 -5.87 8.96
C ASN A 51 9.76 -4.63 8.85
N THR A 52 9.38 -4.03 9.98
CA THR A 52 8.58 -2.79 9.99
C THR A 52 9.32 -1.64 9.31
N LYS A 53 10.63 -1.49 9.56
CA LYS A 53 11.46 -0.49 8.87
C LYS A 53 11.55 -0.73 7.37
N LEU A 54 11.68 -1.98 6.95
CA LEU A 54 11.71 -2.35 5.52
C LEU A 54 10.38 -2.04 4.84
N ILE A 55 9.26 -2.41 5.47
CA ILE A 55 7.93 -2.11 4.97
C ILE A 55 7.73 -0.60 4.84
N SER A 56 8.07 0.16 5.89
CA SER A 56 7.96 1.63 5.88
C SER A 56 8.82 2.27 4.78
N ALA A 57 10.05 1.80 4.60
CA ALA A 57 10.94 2.31 3.54
C ALA A 57 10.39 1.98 2.14
N TYR A 58 9.86 0.76 1.96
CA TYR A 58 9.24 0.37 0.70
C TYR A 58 8.00 1.21 0.39
N MET A 59 7.10 1.36 1.37
CA MET A 59 5.90 2.19 1.22
C MET A 59 6.25 3.65 0.90
N THR A 60 7.23 4.21 1.59
CA THR A 60 7.70 5.56 1.32
C THR A 60 8.22 5.70 -0.11
N LYS A 61 9.04 4.75 -0.56
CA LYS A 61 9.53 4.73 -1.93
C LYS A 61 8.38 4.62 -2.93
N TYR A 62 7.46 3.69 -2.70
CA TYR A 62 6.32 3.47 -3.58
C TYR A 62 5.43 4.70 -3.71
N LEU A 63 5.09 5.35 -2.59
CA LEU A 63 4.31 6.59 -2.60
C LEU A 63 5.05 7.73 -3.32
N ASN A 64 6.37 7.82 -3.17
CA ASN A 64 7.17 8.79 -3.91
C ASN A 64 7.19 8.49 -5.42
N ASP A 65 7.26 7.22 -5.80
CA ASP A 65 7.20 6.81 -7.21
C ASP A 65 5.84 7.17 -7.84
N ILE A 66 4.74 6.96 -7.11
CA ILE A 66 3.39 7.38 -7.52
C ILE A 66 3.30 8.90 -7.62
N ASP A 67 3.81 9.62 -6.61
CA ASP A 67 3.83 11.07 -6.61
C ASP A 67 4.57 11.62 -7.85
N ASN A 68 5.70 11.03 -8.20
CA ASN A 68 6.46 11.40 -9.39
C ASN A 68 5.71 11.06 -10.68
N LEU A 69 5.09 9.88 -10.75
CA LEU A 69 4.34 9.44 -11.93
C LEU A 69 3.13 10.35 -12.19
N THR A 70 2.37 10.67 -11.16
CA THR A 70 1.23 11.59 -11.28
C THR A 70 1.63 13.02 -11.63
N LYS A 71 2.90 13.38 -11.44
CA LYS A 71 3.48 14.66 -11.87
C LYS A 71 4.01 14.62 -13.31
N ALA A 72 4.19 13.46 -13.90
CA ALA A 72 4.76 13.34 -15.25
C ALA A 72 4.05 14.23 -16.29
N PRO A 73 2.70 14.33 -16.33
CA PRO A 73 2.03 15.20 -17.27
C PRO A 73 2.38 16.70 -17.15
N TYR A 74 2.80 17.16 -15.97
CA TYR A 74 3.24 18.57 -15.84
C TYR A 74 4.37 18.97 -16.78
N TYR A 75 5.18 18.01 -17.20
CA TYR A 75 6.27 18.28 -18.14
C TYR A 75 5.80 18.43 -19.56
N HIS A 76 4.55 18.08 -19.86
CA HIS A 76 3.97 18.28 -21.18
C HIS A 76 3.65 19.76 -21.42
N SER A 77 3.98 20.25 -22.62
CA SER A 77 3.82 21.67 -23.00
C SER A 77 2.39 22.19 -22.86
N PHE A 78 1.39 21.33 -23.04
CA PHE A 78 -0.02 21.68 -22.87
C PHE A 78 -0.31 22.21 -21.46
N PHE A 79 0.15 21.53 -20.39
CA PHE A 79 -0.09 21.98 -19.01
C PHE A 79 0.73 23.23 -18.63
N GLN A 80 1.63 23.66 -19.51
CA GLN A 80 2.40 24.90 -19.39
C GLN A 80 1.93 25.98 -20.40
N SER A 81 0.87 25.71 -21.15
CA SER A 81 0.34 26.63 -22.14
C SER A 81 -0.69 27.59 -21.52
N ARG A 82 -1.01 28.64 -22.26
CA ARG A 82 -2.09 29.58 -21.94
C ARG A 82 -3.37 29.29 -22.72
N THR A 83 -3.39 28.23 -23.50
CA THR A 83 -4.51 27.86 -24.36
C THR A 83 -5.33 26.78 -23.70
N PRO A 84 -6.61 26.98 -23.37
CA PRO A 84 -7.50 25.94 -22.89
C PRO A 84 -7.64 24.81 -23.92
N PHE A 85 -7.99 23.60 -23.44
CA PHE A 85 -8.13 22.44 -24.32
C PHE A 85 -9.23 22.63 -25.37
N GLU A 86 -10.33 23.25 -25.01
CA GLU A 86 -11.48 23.53 -25.91
C GLU A 86 -11.15 24.50 -27.04
N ASP A 87 -10.17 25.38 -26.86
CA ASP A 87 -9.73 26.33 -27.88
C ASP A 87 -8.76 25.71 -28.89
N LEU A 88 -8.31 24.46 -28.66
CA LEU A 88 -7.46 23.75 -29.60
C LEU A 88 -8.25 23.21 -30.78
N THR A 89 -7.60 23.13 -31.94
CA THR A 89 -8.18 22.43 -33.09
C THR A 89 -8.35 20.93 -32.78
N PRO A 90 -9.32 20.21 -33.39
CA PRO A 90 -9.47 18.76 -33.16
C PRO A 90 -8.18 17.96 -33.42
N TYR A 91 -7.37 18.41 -34.37
CA TYR A 91 -6.06 17.81 -34.63
C TYR A 91 -5.09 18.00 -33.46
N ASP A 92 -5.01 19.21 -32.91
CA ASP A 92 -4.14 19.50 -31.77
C ASP A 92 -4.62 18.82 -30.51
N GLN A 93 -5.95 18.70 -30.28
CA GLN A 93 -6.52 17.94 -29.18
C GLN A 93 -6.09 16.47 -29.22
N ASN A 94 -6.21 15.82 -30.37
CA ASN A 94 -5.77 14.45 -30.56
C ASN A 94 -4.25 14.31 -30.34
N LYS A 95 -3.47 15.25 -30.85
CA LYS A 95 -2.03 15.25 -30.68
C LYS A 95 -1.61 15.38 -29.24
N VAL A 96 -2.24 16.25 -28.47
CA VAL A 96 -2.02 16.40 -27.00
C VAL A 96 -2.32 15.08 -26.30
N GLY A 97 -3.45 14.44 -26.61
CA GLY A 97 -3.81 13.15 -26.04
C GLY A 97 -2.79 12.06 -26.33
N GLU A 98 -2.34 11.95 -27.57
CA GLU A 98 -1.30 10.97 -27.97
C GLU A 98 0.04 11.22 -27.26
N GLU A 99 0.47 12.47 -27.15
CA GLU A 99 1.75 12.83 -26.51
C GLU A 99 1.71 12.55 -25.00
N ILE A 100 0.59 12.90 -24.32
CA ILE A 100 0.37 12.56 -22.92
C ILE A 100 0.34 11.04 -22.73
N GLY A 101 -0.38 10.33 -23.61
CA GLY A 101 -0.45 8.88 -23.60
C GLY A 101 0.93 8.22 -23.72
N LYS A 102 1.74 8.67 -24.67
CA LYS A 102 3.13 8.19 -24.84
C LYS A 102 3.97 8.43 -23.58
N LEU A 103 3.86 9.61 -22.98
CA LEU A 103 4.58 9.97 -21.77
C LEU A 103 4.19 9.06 -20.59
N LEU A 104 2.90 8.82 -20.39
CA LEU A 104 2.40 7.94 -19.34
C LEU A 104 2.79 6.47 -19.60
N GLN A 105 2.63 5.99 -20.83
CA GLN A 105 3.03 4.63 -21.18
C GLN A 105 4.53 4.40 -20.96
N LEU A 106 5.39 5.35 -21.29
CA LEU A 106 6.83 5.24 -21.04
C LEU A 106 7.16 5.14 -19.56
N THR A 107 6.41 5.87 -18.72
CA THR A 107 6.65 5.86 -17.25
C THR A 107 6.07 4.63 -16.56
N THR A 108 5.08 3.98 -17.16
CA THR A 108 4.41 2.79 -16.60
C THR A 108 4.81 1.48 -17.28
N TYR A 109 5.57 1.52 -18.38
CA TYR A 109 5.87 0.35 -19.24
C TYR A 109 6.46 -0.86 -18.49
N SER A 110 7.22 -0.63 -17.44
CA SER A 110 7.86 -1.70 -16.66
C SER A 110 7.10 -2.03 -15.37
N ARG A 111 5.88 -1.54 -15.21
CA ARG A 111 5.11 -1.66 -13.96
C ARG A 111 3.79 -2.37 -14.24
N GLU A 112 3.62 -3.52 -13.59
CA GLU A 112 2.41 -4.34 -13.68
C GLU A 112 1.33 -3.93 -12.65
N ASP A 113 1.73 -3.14 -11.64
CA ASP A 113 0.86 -2.64 -10.58
C ASP A 113 -0.08 -1.50 -11.02
N PHE A 114 0.11 -0.96 -12.23
CA PHE A 114 -0.80 0.03 -12.80
C PHE A 114 -1.86 -0.62 -13.70
N GLY A 115 -3.10 -0.27 -13.43
CA GLY A 115 -4.24 -0.58 -14.27
C GLY A 115 -4.60 0.58 -15.18
N ASP A 116 -5.82 1.07 -15.00
CA ASP A 116 -6.38 2.12 -15.85
C ASP A 116 -5.80 3.50 -15.54
N MET A 117 -5.71 4.32 -16.58
CA MET A 117 -5.24 5.70 -16.47
C MET A 117 -6.18 6.63 -17.22
N LEU A 118 -6.47 7.79 -16.64
CA LEU A 118 -7.32 8.81 -17.21
C LEU A 118 -6.68 10.19 -16.99
N VAL A 119 -6.66 11.02 -18.02
CA VAL A 119 -6.28 12.43 -17.90
C VAL A 119 -7.39 13.29 -18.50
N MET A 120 -7.81 14.29 -17.75
CA MET A 120 -8.91 15.19 -18.11
C MET A 120 -8.48 16.65 -18.01
N SER A 121 -9.14 17.50 -18.80
CA SER A 121 -9.06 18.96 -18.69
C SER A 121 -10.47 19.54 -18.84
N ASP A 122 -10.93 20.27 -17.83
CA ASP A 122 -12.25 20.93 -17.80
C ASP A 122 -13.40 20.00 -18.22
N GLY A 123 -13.39 18.76 -17.70
CA GLY A 123 -14.38 17.74 -18.02
C GLY A 123 -14.14 16.98 -19.34
N ASN A 124 -13.22 17.44 -20.18
CA ASN A 124 -12.87 16.74 -21.42
C ASN A 124 -11.79 15.69 -21.16
N VAL A 125 -11.94 14.50 -21.76
CA VAL A 125 -10.96 13.44 -21.69
C VAL A 125 -9.84 13.70 -22.69
N LEU A 126 -8.61 13.90 -22.21
CA LEU A 126 -7.42 14.07 -23.03
C LEU A 126 -6.81 12.71 -23.39
N TYR A 127 -6.72 11.84 -22.41
CA TYR A 127 -6.14 10.51 -22.57
C TYR A 127 -6.80 9.53 -21.63
N PHE A 128 -7.00 8.32 -22.11
CA PHE A 128 -7.38 7.17 -21.28
C PHE A 128 -6.71 5.91 -21.81
N ASN A 129 -6.35 5.02 -20.88
CA ASN A 129 -5.91 3.67 -21.17
C ASN A 129 -6.66 2.75 -20.21
N THR A 130 -7.59 1.97 -20.75
CA THR A 130 -8.41 1.08 -19.95
C THR A 130 -8.76 -0.16 -20.76
N SER A 131 -8.72 -1.32 -20.12
CA SER A 131 -9.21 -2.56 -20.69
C SER A 131 -10.73 -2.70 -20.53
N ASP A 132 -11.27 -2.21 -19.42
CA ASP A 132 -12.66 -2.49 -19.02
C ASP A 132 -13.49 -1.22 -18.71
N TRP A 133 -12.85 -0.10 -18.53
CA TRP A 133 -13.47 1.16 -18.12
C TRP A 133 -14.44 1.75 -19.14
N TYR A 134 -14.36 1.31 -20.40
CA TYR A 134 -15.30 1.70 -21.44
C TYR A 134 -16.75 1.35 -21.09
N GLN A 135 -16.95 0.33 -20.26
CA GLN A 135 -18.27 -0.05 -19.79
C GLN A 135 -18.77 0.89 -18.68
N TYR A 136 -17.85 1.55 -17.98
CA TYR A 136 -18.11 2.43 -16.83
C TYR A 136 -17.94 3.92 -17.14
N LEU A 137 -17.52 4.31 -18.36
CA LEU A 137 -17.62 5.69 -18.81
C LEU A 137 -19.10 6.00 -19.02
N PRO A 138 -19.83 6.53 -18.00
CA PRO A 138 -21.25 6.66 -18.14
C PRO A 138 -21.56 7.75 -19.14
N THR A 139 -22.31 7.38 -20.14
CA THR A 139 -22.98 8.29 -21.06
C THR A 139 -23.98 9.23 -20.35
N ILE A 140 -24.16 9.10 -19.03
CA ILE A 140 -25.29 9.69 -18.32
C ILE A 140 -24.85 10.67 -17.22
N HIS A 141 -23.65 10.55 -16.62
CA HIS A 141 -23.17 11.48 -15.60
C HIS A 141 -21.83 12.08 -15.98
N PRO A 142 -21.67 13.41 -15.89
CA PRO A 142 -20.38 14.03 -16.17
C PRO A 142 -19.34 13.51 -15.16
N LEU A 143 -18.19 13.10 -15.67
CA LEU A 143 -17.07 12.59 -14.84
C LEU A 143 -16.64 13.59 -13.76
N THR A 144 -16.88 14.88 -14.01
CA THR A 144 -16.63 15.99 -13.07
C THR A 144 -17.45 15.90 -11.78
N GLY A 145 -18.62 15.24 -11.79
CA GLY A 145 -19.45 15.01 -10.59
C GLY A 145 -18.97 13.83 -9.72
N ARG A 146 -18.00 13.05 -10.16
CA ARG A 146 -17.54 11.87 -9.41
C ARG A 146 -16.68 12.25 -8.20
N SER A 147 -16.78 11.43 -7.15
CA SER A 147 -16.07 11.65 -5.88
C SER A 147 -14.55 11.76 -6.06
N TRP A 148 -13.96 10.93 -6.92
CA TRP A 148 -12.53 10.95 -7.21
C TRP A 148 -12.08 12.25 -7.89
N TYR A 149 -12.93 12.82 -8.78
CA TYR A 149 -12.63 14.09 -9.44
C TYR A 149 -12.66 15.24 -8.43
N GLN A 150 -13.72 15.32 -7.64
CA GLN A 150 -13.86 16.33 -6.61
C GLN A 150 -12.75 16.21 -5.54
N SER A 151 -12.40 15.00 -5.14
CA SER A 151 -11.29 14.78 -4.22
C SER A 151 -9.96 15.27 -4.77
N ALA A 152 -9.72 15.14 -6.08
CA ALA A 152 -8.51 15.67 -6.71
C ALA A 152 -8.48 17.21 -6.65
N LEU A 153 -9.62 17.87 -6.90
CA LEU A 153 -9.74 19.33 -6.82
C LEU A 153 -9.52 19.83 -5.40
N ASP A 154 -10.17 19.21 -4.41
CA ASP A 154 -10.06 19.57 -2.99
C ASP A 154 -8.63 19.43 -2.46
N LYS A 155 -7.90 18.42 -2.89
CA LYS A 155 -6.48 18.22 -2.52
C LYS A 155 -5.52 19.19 -3.20
N ASN A 156 -5.98 19.91 -4.22
CA ASN A 156 -5.26 21.00 -4.88
C ASN A 156 -3.78 20.70 -5.21
N GLY A 157 -3.57 19.69 -6.01
CA GLY A 157 -2.23 19.25 -6.46
C GLY A 157 -1.54 18.25 -5.54
N ARG A 158 -2.15 17.86 -4.42
CA ARG A 158 -1.75 16.69 -3.64
C ARG A 158 -2.46 15.44 -4.19
N VAL A 159 -1.88 14.28 -3.90
CA VAL A 159 -2.49 13.00 -4.23
C VAL A 159 -3.71 12.77 -3.35
N ALA A 160 -4.85 12.41 -3.95
CA ALA A 160 -6.01 11.84 -3.29
C ALA A 160 -6.02 10.33 -3.53
N ILE A 161 -6.21 9.56 -2.48
CA ILE A 161 -6.36 8.10 -2.53
C ILE A 161 -7.85 7.80 -2.36
N ILE A 162 -8.41 7.04 -3.29
CA ILE A 162 -9.83 6.75 -3.35
C ILE A 162 -10.02 5.23 -3.36
N PRO A 163 -10.69 4.67 -2.35
CA PRO A 163 -11.05 3.26 -2.35
C PRO A 163 -11.96 2.93 -3.53
N GLU A 164 -11.88 1.73 -4.08
CA GLU A 164 -12.67 1.29 -5.23
C GLU A 164 -14.18 1.47 -5.00
N LYS A 165 -14.66 1.14 -3.80
CA LYS A 165 -16.06 1.32 -3.40
C LYS A 165 -16.58 2.76 -3.58
N ASP A 166 -15.71 3.75 -3.56
CA ASP A 166 -16.07 5.16 -3.71
C ASP A 166 -16.02 5.61 -5.18
N MET A 167 -15.63 4.71 -6.10
CA MET A 167 -15.61 4.95 -7.54
C MET A 167 -16.96 4.69 -8.21
N THR A 168 -17.68 3.69 -7.72
CA THR A 168 -19.05 3.40 -8.13
C THR A 168 -19.99 4.41 -7.47
N GLY A 169 -20.96 4.93 -8.23
CA GLY A 169 -21.98 5.81 -7.65
C GLY A 169 -22.82 5.04 -6.63
N ALA A 170 -23.42 5.75 -5.68
CA ALA A 170 -24.17 5.20 -4.55
C ALA A 170 -25.35 4.26 -4.91
N ASP A 171 -25.67 4.10 -6.19
CA ASP A 171 -26.81 3.31 -6.68
C ASP A 171 -26.40 1.95 -7.27
N GLU A 172 -25.12 1.61 -7.33
CA GLU A 172 -24.65 0.33 -7.85
C GLU A 172 -24.09 -0.54 -6.72
N GLU A 173 -24.96 -1.38 -6.15
CA GLU A 173 -24.61 -2.42 -5.16
C GLU A 173 -23.84 -3.61 -5.76
N GLU A 174 -22.98 -3.41 -6.73
CA GLU A 174 -22.06 -4.46 -7.13
C GLU A 174 -20.83 -4.43 -6.21
N GLU A 175 -20.72 -5.47 -5.44
CA GLU A 175 -19.59 -5.81 -4.56
C GLU A 175 -18.33 -6.10 -5.42
N LEU A 176 -17.75 -5.04 -5.99
CA LEU A 176 -16.47 -5.09 -6.70
C LEU A 176 -15.35 -4.97 -5.66
N ASP A 177 -15.09 -6.06 -4.95
CA ASP A 177 -13.88 -6.20 -4.14
C ASP A 177 -12.76 -6.77 -5.04
N THR A 178 -12.26 -5.96 -5.95
CA THR A 178 -11.14 -6.36 -6.83
C THR A 178 -9.78 -6.10 -6.20
N GLY A 179 -9.75 -5.60 -4.95
CA GLY A 179 -8.49 -5.28 -4.29
C GLY A 179 -7.72 -4.15 -4.97
N SER A 180 -8.41 -3.21 -5.61
CA SER A 180 -7.81 -2.05 -6.26
C SER A 180 -8.06 -0.78 -5.46
N PHE A 181 -7.24 0.22 -5.68
CA PHE A 181 -7.50 1.59 -5.24
C PHE A 181 -7.12 2.57 -6.34
N TYR A 182 -7.74 3.74 -6.30
CA TYR A 182 -7.54 4.77 -7.29
C TYR A 182 -6.79 5.94 -6.66
N ILE A 183 -5.97 6.56 -7.47
CA ILE A 183 -5.25 7.77 -7.11
C ILE A 183 -5.66 8.86 -8.07
N SER A 184 -6.04 10.00 -7.53
CA SER A 184 -6.33 11.17 -8.35
C SER A 184 -5.51 12.38 -7.89
N ARG A 185 -5.23 13.30 -8.84
CA ARG A 185 -4.50 14.53 -8.58
C ARG A 185 -4.95 15.63 -9.53
N LYS A 186 -5.16 16.84 -8.99
CA LYS A 186 -5.27 18.04 -9.81
C LYS A 186 -3.90 18.43 -10.37
N LEU A 187 -3.83 18.61 -11.67
CA LEU A 187 -2.66 19.13 -12.39
C LEU A 187 -2.82 20.64 -12.54
N ASN A 188 -2.20 21.41 -11.65
CA ASN A 188 -2.30 22.87 -11.66
C ASN A 188 -1.55 23.43 -12.87
N ASN A 189 -2.24 24.18 -13.74
CA ASN A 189 -1.61 24.92 -14.81
C ASN A 189 -1.08 26.25 -14.23
N MET A 190 0.16 26.62 -14.56
CA MET A 190 0.81 27.81 -14.07
C MET A 190 0.15 29.11 -14.60
N PHE A 191 -0.47 29.05 -15.77
CA PHE A 191 -1.05 30.20 -16.46
C PHE A 191 -2.58 30.22 -16.41
N LEU A 192 -3.22 29.08 -16.25
CA LEU A 192 -4.67 28.89 -16.23
C LEU A 192 -5.03 28.26 -14.87
N GLN A 193 -5.08 29.09 -13.83
CA GLN A 193 -5.27 28.62 -12.45
C GLN A 193 -6.67 28.04 -12.20
N ASP A 194 -7.67 28.50 -12.96
CA ASP A 194 -9.05 28.04 -12.87
C ASP A 194 -9.29 26.74 -13.67
N GLN A 195 -8.32 26.29 -14.47
CA GLN A 195 -8.44 25.09 -15.26
C GLN A 195 -8.41 23.84 -14.38
N GLU A 196 -9.39 22.97 -14.57
CA GLU A 196 -9.55 21.74 -13.80
C GLU A 196 -8.91 20.56 -14.55
N ASN A 197 -7.59 20.48 -14.53
CA ASN A 197 -6.88 19.32 -15.05
C ASN A 197 -6.75 18.25 -13.98
N VAL A 198 -7.15 17.02 -14.27
CA VAL A 198 -7.10 15.91 -13.32
C VAL A 198 -6.49 14.68 -13.99
N ILE A 199 -5.55 14.05 -13.30
CA ILE A 199 -5.09 12.70 -13.60
C ILE A 199 -5.68 11.72 -12.59
N MET A 200 -6.07 10.55 -13.08
CA MET A 200 -6.47 9.42 -12.25
C MET A 200 -5.73 8.16 -12.70
N LEU A 201 -5.33 7.36 -11.74
CA LEU A 201 -4.65 6.08 -11.93
C LEU A 201 -5.31 5.01 -11.08
N ASN A 202 -5.53 3.83 -11.66
CA ASN A 202 -5.89 2.63 -10.91
C ASN A 202 -4.60 1.89 -10.51
N LEU A 203 -4.53 1.46 -9.25
CA LEU A 203 -3.44 0.67 -8.68
C LEU A 203 -3.97 -0.67 -8.21
N LYS A 204 -3.37 -1.74 -8.71
CA LYS A 204 -3.67 -3.12 -8.30
C LYS A 204 -2.96 -3.42 -7.00
N THR A 205 -3.66 -4.05 -6.06
CA THR A 205 -3.10 -4.38 -4.74
C THR A 205 -2.39 -5.73 -4.69
N ASP A 206 -2.52 -6.57 -5.70
CA ASP A 206 -1.95 -7.93 -5.73
C ASP A 206 -0.46 -7.95 -5.39
N ASP A 207 0.31 -7.01 -5.91
CA ASP A 207 1.74 -6.89 -5.64
C ASP A 207 2.03 -6.48 -4.19
N PHE A 208 1.16 -5.67 -3.59
CA PHE A 208 1.25 -5.34 -2.17
C PHE A 208 0.95 -6.55 -1.30
N GLU A 209 -0.10 -7.29 -1.59
CA GLU A 209 -0.46 -8.50 -0.85
C GLU A 209 0.65 -9.53 -0.93
N ASN A 210 1.23 -9.74 -2.10
CA ASN A 210 2.37 -10.64 -2.30
C ASN A 210 3.61 -10.18 -1.51
N LEU A 211 3.92 -8.89 -1.51
CA LEU A 211 5.01 -8.33 -0.73
C LEU A 211 4.76 -8.50 0.77
N PHE A 212 3.58 -8.09 1.25
CA PHE A 212 3.22 -8.20 2.67
C PHE A 212 3.15 -9.65 3.13
N SER A 213 2.58 -10.55 2.35
CA SER A 213 2.53 -11.98 2.68
C SER A 213 3.93 -12.59 2.77
N SER A 214 4.84 -12.21 1.90
CA SER A 214 6.23 -12.67 1.93
C SER A 214 6.99 -12.18 3.17
N LEU A 215 6.70 -10.97 3.64
CA LEU A 215 7.30 -10.37 4.83
C LEU A 215 6.65 -10.87 6.12
N THR A 216 5.34 -11.14 6.09
CA THR A 216 4.57 -11.60 7.26
C THR A 216 4.57 -13.11 7.44
N SER A 217 4.77 -13.90 6.39
CA SER A 217 4.79 -15.37 6.46
C SER A 217 5.89 -15.92 7.37
N LYS A 218 6.89 -15.11 7.72
CA LYS A 218 7.99 -15.45 8.63
C LYS A 218 7.82 -14.93 10.06
N ALA A 219 6.78 -14.14 10.33
CA ALA A 219 6.42 -13.70 11.68
C ALA A 219 4.91 -13.39 11.73
N PRO A 220 4.15 -13.85 12.73
CA PRO A 220 2.75 -13.50 12.88
C PRO A 220 2.67 -12.03 13.33
N LEU A 221 2.70 -11.11 12.39
CA LEU A 221 2.50 -9.69 12.63
C LEU A 221 1.10 -9.34 12.16
N ILE A 222 0.20 -9.14 13.12
CA ILE A 222 -1.08 -8.47 12.88
C ILE A 222 -0.75 -6.99 12.70
N ILE A 223 -0.62 -6.55 11.45
CA ILE A 223 -0.50 -5.11 11.14
C ILE A 223 -1.93 -4.59 11.02
N ALA A 224 -2.39 -3.86 12.02
CA ALA A 224 -3.61 -3.09 11.91
C ALA A 224 -3.32 -1.88 11.00
N PHE A 225 -3.84 -1.91 9.78
CA PHE A 225 -3.69 -0.85 8.77
C PHE A 225 -4.50 0.43 9.09
N THR A 226 -5.29 0.44 10.16
CA THR A 226 -6.25 1.50 10.46
C THR A 226 -5.64 2.86 10.80
N ASP A 227 -4.36 2.93 11.18
CA ASP A 227 -3.76 4.17 11.69
C ASP A 227 -2.80 4.87 10.72
N LEU A 228 -2.62 4.36 9.50
CA LEU A 228 -1.69 4.93 8.51
C LEU A 228 -2.31 6.00 7.61
N PHE A 229 -3.63 6.20 7.69
CA PHE A 229 -4.39 7.08 6.79
C PHE A 229 -5.21 8.17 7.50
N GLN A 230 -4.87 8.50 8.76
CA GLN A 230 -5.44 9.69 9.43
C GLN A 230 -4.61 10.94 9.19
#